data_83c5afe0cf0f488171b4f04256f801b1
#
_entry.id   83c5afe0cf0f488171b4f04256f801b1
#
_cell.length_a   1.000
_cell.length_b   1.000
_cell.length_c   1.000
_cell.angle_alpha   90.00
_cell.angle_beta   90.00
_cell.angle_gamma   90.00
#
_symmetry.space_group_name_H-M   'P 1'
#
loop_
_entity.id
_entity.type
_entity.pdbx_description
1 polymer ?
#
loop_
_entity_poly.entity_id
_entity_poly.type
_entity_poly.pdbx_seq_one_letter_code
_entity_poly.pdbx_strand_id
1 'polypeptide(L)'
;MKHILFLAIALLSLTGCMKEKPTALRWATFNIRYDNPQDSLNNWQYRKARVCKFIQEQKIDILGMQEVLHNQFLDLRSGLPEYDGIGVGRDDGKTAGEYAPLFYRKDKYEVLDSNTFWLAENPDSVGMMGWDAVCVRIATWAKFRE
;
A
#
# COMPACT_ATOMS: atom_id res chain seq x y z
N MET A 1 30.65 -40.67 59.65
CA MET A 1 30.18 -39.33 59.35
C MET A 1 30.42 -39.09 57.87
N LYS A 2 29.34 -39.11 57.04
CA LYS A 2 29.42 -38.98 55.59
C LYS A 2 29.04 -37.55 55.21
N HIS A 3 29.98 -36.79 54.66
CA HIS A 3 29.73 -35.44 54.16
C HIS A 3 29.15 -35.55 52.71
N ILE A 4 27.89 -35.14 52.55
CA ILE A 4 27.24 -35.02 51.27
C ILE A 4 27.51 -33.59 50.75
N LEU A 5 28.27 -33.51 49.65
CA LEU A 5 28.61 -32.27 48.97
C LEU A 5 27.47 -31.97 47.93
N PHE A 6 26.64 -30.97 48.21
CA PHE A 6 25.65 -30.49 47.24
C PHE A 6 26.32 -29.57 46.22
N LEU A 7 26.39 -30.06 45.00
CA LEU A 7 26.83 -29.27 43.82
C LEU A 7 25.63 -28.54 43.23
N ALA A 8 25.54 -27.25 43.50
CA ALA A 8 24.50 -26.39 42.89
C ALA A 8 24.95 -26.01 41.49
N ILE A 9 24.32 -26.58 40.48
CA ILE A 9 24.52 -26.20 39.08
C ILE A 9 23.63 -24.98 38.79
N ALA A 10 24.23 -23.79 38.73
CA ALA A 10 23.56 -22.59 38.28
C ALA A 10 23.43 -22.64 36.76
N LEU A 11 22.23 -22.93 36.26
CA LEU A 11 21.87 -22.77 34.84
C LEU A 11 21.77 -21.27 34.53
N LEU A 12 22.83 -20.68 33.97
CA LEU A 12 22.74 -19.36 33.32
C LEU A 12 21.94 -19.50 32.03
N SER A 13 20.67 -19.13 32.06
CA SER A 13 19.87 -18.94 30.87
C SER A 13 20.37 -17.68 30.11
N LEU A 14 21.24 -17.87 29.13
CA LEU A 14 21.59 -16.86 28.16
C LEU A 14 20.37 -16.60 27.27
N THR A 15 19.47 -15.73 27.67
CA THR A 15 18.47 -15.14 26.79
C THR A 15 19.21 -14.18 25.86
N GLY A 16 19.79 -14.72 24.79
CA GLY A 16 20.32 -13.92 23.70
C GLY A 16 19.18 -13.12 23.10
N CYS A 17 19.22 -11.81 23.29
CA CYS A 17 18.35 -10.88 22.58
C CYS A 17 18.71 -11.01 21.08
N MET A 18 18.01 -11.88 20.36
CA MET A 18 18.12 -11.95 18.91
C MET A 18 17.59 -10.62 18.37
N LYS A 19 18.48 -9.69 18.02
CA LYS A 19 18.09 -8.54 17.21
C LYS A 19 17.50 -9.10 15.92
N GLU A 20 16.19 -8.94 15.75
CA GLU A 20 15.56 -9.22 14.47
C GLU A 20 16.29 -8.42 13.39
N LYS A 21 16.72 -9.12 12.35
CA LYS A 21 17.30 -8.43 11.18
C LYS A 21 16.23 -7.50 10.62
N PRO A 22 16.56 -6.23 10.38
CA PRO A 22 15.59 -5.31 9.78
C PRO A 22 15.08 -5.94 8.48
N THR A 23 13.77 -6.14 8.42
CA THR A 23 13.12 -6.66 7.22
C THR A 23 13.22 -5.58 6.15
N ALA A 24 13.79 -5.90 4.98
CA ALA A 24 13.91 -4.93 3.90
C ALA A 24 12.52 -4.50 3.43
N LEU A 25 12.23 -3.20 3.46
CA LEU A 25 11.01 -2.61 2.90
C LEU A 25 10.97 -2.86 1.38
N ARG A 26 9.89 -3.47 0.90
CA ARG A 26 9.59 -3.63 -0.53
C ARG A 26 8.52 -2.63 -0.94
N TRP A 27 8.93 -1.62 -1.67
CA TRP A 27 8.00 -0.66 -2.24
C TRP A 27 8.02 -0.72 -3.78
N ALA A 28 6.91 -0.40 -4.39
CA ALA A 28 6.76 -0.39 -5.85
C ALA A 28 5.84 0.73 -6.32
N THR A 29 5.93 1.05 -7.60
CA THR A 29 4.95 1.87 -8.33
C THR A 29 4.40 1.06 -9.49
N PHE A 30 3.08 1.15 -9.73
CA PHE A 30 2.43 0.32 -10.73
C PHE A 30 1.23 1.04 -11.36
N ASN A 31 1.39 1.48 -12.60
CA ASN A 31 0.25 1.88 -13.41
C ASN A 31 -0.51 0.62 -13.82
N ILE A 32 -1.75 0.47 -13.33
CA ILE A 32 -2.55 -0.74 -13.58
C ILE A 32 -3.41 -0.65 -14.83
N ARG A 33 -3.36 0.44 -15.56
CA ARG A 33 -4.27 0.75 -16.68
C ARG A 33 -5.72 0.85 -16.21
N TYR A 34 -6.37 1.98 -16.40
CA TYR A 34 -7.77 2.16 -16.03
C TYR A 34 -8.68 1.13 -16.76
N ASP A 35 -9.86 0.92 -16.19
CA ASP A 35 -10.86 0.01 -16.76
C ASP A 35 -11.50 0.65 -18.00
N ASN A 36 -10.92 0.34 -19.15
CA ASN A 36 -11.41 0.81 -20.44
C ASN A 36 -12.23 -0.30 -21.14
N PRO A 37 -13.53 -0.11 -21.37
CA PRO A 37 -14.36 -1.09 -22.07
C PRO A 37 -13.83 -1.48 -23.47
N GLN A 38 -13.04 -0.61 -24.10
CA GLN A 38 -12.47 -0.85 -25.44
C GLN A 38 -11.22 -1.75 -25.41
N ASP A 39 -10.68 -2.08 -24.25
CA ASP A 39 -9.47 -2.90 -24.13
C ASP A 39 -9.73 -4.40 -24.44
N SER A 40 -10.95 -4.80 -24.81
CA SER A 40 -11.30 -6.15 -25.24
C SER A 40 -10.81 -7.23 -24.24
N LEU A 41 -9.95 -8.16 -24.67
CA LEU A 41 -9.37 -9.22 -23.84
C LEU A 41 -8.40 -8.70 -22.75
N ASN A 42 -7.98 -7.44 -22.84
CA ASN A 42 -7.19 -6.76 -21.84
C ASN A 42 -8.02 -5.89 -20.88
N ASN A 43 -9.34 -5.98 -20.96
CA ASN A 43 -10.24 -5.28 -20.04
C ASN A 43 -9.96 -5.69 -18.57
N TRP A 44 -10.25 -4.78 -17.66
CA TRP A 44 -9.95 -4.95 -16.23
C TRP A 44 -10.50 -6.25 -15.64
N GLN A 45 -11.72 -6.64 -15.99
CA GLN A 45 -12.34 -7.87 -15.48
C GLN A 45 -11.48 -9.14 -15.73
N TYR A 46 -10.68 -9.16 -16.80
CA TYR A 46 -9.80 -10.28 -17.14
C TYR A 46 -8.41 -10.16 -16.52
N ARG A 47 -8.02 -8.94 -16.09
CA ARG A 47 -6.70 -8.65 -15.53
C ARG A 47 -6.66 -8.64 -14.00
N LYS A 48 -7.75 -8.27 -13.33
CA LYS A 48 -7.77 -7.97 -11.90
C LYS A 48 -7.19 -9.11 -11.03
N ALA A 49 -7.55 -10.35 -11.31
CA ALA A 49 -7.02 -11.50 -10.55
C ALA A 49 -5.50 -11.65 -10.71
N ARG A 50 -4.97 -11.41 -11.92
CA ARG A 50 -3.52 -11.46 -12.18
C ARG A 50 -2.78 -10.31 -11.52
N VAL A 51 -3.37 -9.12 -11.50
CA VAL A 51 -2.81 -7.95 -10.81
C VAL A 51 -2.70 -8.22 -9.31
N CYS A 52 -3.77 -8.69 -8.66
CA CYS A 52 -3.75 -9.04 -7.25
C CYS A 52 -2.73 -10.14 -6.94
N LYS A 53 -2.72 -11.21 -7.74
CA LYS A 53 -1.75 -12.30 -7.60
C LYS A 53 -0.31 -11.81 -7.71
N PHE A 54 0.00 -10.96 -8.70
CA PHE A 54 1.34 -10.37 -8.88
C PHE A 54 1.77 -9.59 -7.63
N ILE A 55 0.91 -8.73 -7.10
CA ILE A 55 1.21 -7.93 -5.90
C ILE A 55 1.54 -8.83 -4.71
N GLN A 56 0.74 -9.88 -4.49
CA GLN A 56 0.95 -10.86 -3.42
C GLN A 56 2.25 -11.65 -3.59
N GLU A 57 2.52 -12.18 -4.80
CA GLU A 57 3.72 -12.96 -5.09
C GLU A 57 5.02 -12.14 -4.95
N GLN A 58 4.98 -10.86 -5.31
CA GLN A 58 6.12 -9.95 -5.13
C GLN A 58 6.32 -9.52 -3.67
N LYS A 59 5.37 -9.84 -2.78
CA LYS A 59 5.42 -9.48 -1.35
C LYS A 59 5.71 -7.99 -1.16
N ILE A 60 5.02 -7.15 -1.93
CA ILE A 60 5.17 -5.71 -1.88
C ILE A 60 4.58 -5.21 -0.57
N ASP A 61 5.32 -4.39 0.16
CA ASP A 61 4.88 -3.84 1.44
C ASP A 61 4.05 -2.56 1.24
N ILE A 62 4.53 -1.66 0.38
CA ILE A 62 3.85 -0.40 0.04
C ILE A 62 3.86 -0.22 -1.47
N LEU A 63 2.71 0.08 -2.05
CA LEU A 63 2.51 0.18 -3.49
C LEU A 63 1.78 1.48 -3.85
N GLY A 64 2.45 2.37 -4.60
CA GLY A 64 1.80 3.49 -5.28
C GLY A 64 1.24 3.05 -6.63
N MET A 65 -0.03 3.34 -6.89
CA MET A 65 -0.68 2.95 -8.14
C MET A 65 -1.15 4.16 -8.93
N GLN A 66 -1.36 3.98 -10.23
CA GLN A 66 -1.86 5.00 -11.14
C GLN A 66 -2.96 4.42 -12.03
N GLU A 67 -3.78 5.31 -12.58
CA GLU A 67 -4.93 4.99 -13.45
C GLU A 67 -5.99 4.09 -12.77
N VAL A 68 -6.15 4.20 -11.48
CA VAL A 68 -7.10 3.35 -10.74
C VAL A 68 -8.47 4.03 -10.72
N LEU A 69 -9.48 3.44 -11.34
CA LEU A 69 -10.86 3.88 -11.20
C LEU A 69 -11.48 3.35 -9.89
N HIS A 70 -12.58 3.93 -9.44
CA HIS A 70 -13.24 3.56 -8.20
C HIS A 70 -13.58 2.06 -8.11
N ASN A 71 -14.14 1.49 -9.18
CA ASN A 71 -14.43 0.07 -9.25
C ASN A 71 -13.16 -0.80 -9.13
N GLN A 72 -12.06 -0.38 -9.74
CA GLN A 72 -10.77 -1.07 -9.64
C GLN A 72 -10.20 -0.96 -8.22
N PHE A 73 -10.35 0.18 -7.55
CA PHE A 73 -9.95 0.37 -6.16
C PHE A 73 -10.70 -0.60 -5.21
N LEU A 74 -12.02 -0.76 -5.41
CA LEU A 74 -12.83 -1.70 -4.65
C LEU A 74 -12.46 -3.16 -4.94
N ASP A 75 -12.24 -3.51 -6.20
CA ASP A 75 -11.78 -4.85 -6.61
C ASP A 75 -10.41 -5.19 -5.99
N LEU A 76 -9.48 -4.23 -5.97
CA LEU A 76 -8.17 -4.42 -5.33
C LEU A 76 -8.30 -4.62 -3.82
N ARG A 77 -9.11 -3.82 -3.11
CA ARG A 77 -9.36 -4.02 -1.68
C ARG A 77 -9.95 -5.40 -1.39
N SER A 78 -10.84 -5.88 -2.24
CA SER A 78 -11.45 -7.20 -2.12
C SER A 78 -10.46 -8.34 -2.45
N GLY A 79 -9.63 -8.15 -3.49
CA GLY A 79 -8.68 -9.16 -3.97
C GLY A 79 -7.36 -9.20 -3.17
N LEU A 80 -7.11 -8.21 -2.33
CA LEU A 80 -5.91 -8.08 -1.51
C LEU A 80 -6.25 -7.96 -0.02
N PRO A 81 -6.77 -9.00 0.63
CA PRO A 81 -7.30 -8.91 2.00
C PRO A 81 -6.24 -8.55 3.05
N GLU A 82 -4.96 -8.72 2.75
CA GLU A 82 -3.84 -8.35 3.64
C GLU A 82 -3.43 -6.87 3.49
N TYR A 83 -4.00 -6.16 2.51
CA TYR A 83 -3.71 -4.75 2.24
C TYR A 83 -4.90 -3.86 2.60
N ASP A 84 -4.61 -2.59 2.80
CA ASP A 84 -5.61 -1.54 2.74
C ASP A 84 -5.16 -0.45 1.76
N GLY A 85 -6.11 0.37 1.30
CA GLY A 85 -5.89 1.38 0.28
C GLY A 85 -6.29 2.77 0.75
N ILE A 86 -5.46 3.78 0.39
CA ILE A 86 -5.66 5.20 0.66
C ILE A 86 -5.69 5.94 -0.67
N GLY A 87 -6.65 6.83 -0.84
CA GLY A 87 -6.76 7.68 -2.03
C GLY A 87 -8.19 8.03 -2.35
N VAL A 88 -8.36 9.02 -3.21
CA VAL A 88 -9.65 9.53 -3.68
C VAL A 88 -9.62 9.75 -5.19
N GLY A 89 -10.78 9.86 -5.79
CA GLY A 89 -10.90 10.21 -7.21
C GLY A 89 -10.54 11.67 -7.47
N ARG A 90 -9.79 11.93 -8.52
CA ARG A 90 -9.21 13.25 -8.82
C ARG A 90 -10.23 14.31 -9.17
N ASP A 91 -11.43 13.92 -9.68
CA ASP A 91 -12.39 14.88 -10.20
C ASP A 91 -13.26 15.50 -9.11
N ASP A 92 -13.56 14.74 -8.05
CA ASP A 92 -14.47 15.18 -6.98
C ASP A 92 -13.91 15.04 -5.56
N GLY A 93 -12.70 14.54 -5.44
CA GLY A 93 -12.10 14.24 -4.12
C GLY A 93 -12.78 13.09 -3.38
N LYS A 94 -13.56 12.27 -4.08
CA LYS A 94 -14.30 11.14 -3.53
C LYS A 94 -14.15 9.90 -4.42
N THR A 95 -15.05 9.76 -5.42
CA THR A 95 -15.12 8.54 -6.23
C THR A 95 -14.99 8.77 -7.73
N ALA A 96 -15.05 10.01 -8.20
CA ALA A 96 -15.01 10.33 -9.62
C ALA A 96 -13.57 10.54 -10.13
N GLY A 97 -13.32 10.04 -11.33
CA GLY A 97 -12.01 10.12 -11.99
C GLY A 97 -11.01 9.07 -11.50
N GLU A 98 -9.79 9.18 -12.02
CA GLU A 98 -8.72 8.28 -11.64
C GLU A 98 -8.16 8.62 -10.25
N TYR A 99 -7.85 7.59 -9.50
CA TYR A 99 -7.08 7.66 -8.25
C TYR A 99 -5.58 7.53 -8.55
N ALA A 100 -4.77 8.07 -7.65
CA ALA A 100 -3.36 7.73 -7.49
C ALA A 100 -3.15 7.13 -6.09
N PRO A 101 -3.68 5.93 -5.81
CA PRO A 101 -3.78 5.42 -4.45
C PRO A 101 -2.48 4.80 -3.97
N LEU A 102 -2.35 4.73 -2.63
CA LEU A 102 -1.36 3.91 -1.95
C LEU A 102 -2.05 2.67 -1.39
N PHE A 103 -1.50 1.49 -1.67
CA PHE A 103 -1.85 0.25 -1.00
C PHE A 103 -0.70 -0.18 -0.10
N TYR A 104 -1.00 -0.71 1.08
CA TYR A 104 0.01 -1.09 2.08
C TYR A 104 -0.41 -2.33 2.86
N ARG A 105 0.57 -3.09 3.34
CA ARG A 105 0.37 -4.25 4.21
C ARG A 105 -0.13 -3.77 5.58
N LYS A 106 -1.43 -3.96 5.87
CA LYS A 106 -2.05 -3.54 7.13
C LYS A 106 -1.65 -4.36 8.35
N ASP A 107 -1.03 -5.51 8.15
CA ASP A 107 -0.44 -6.33 9.19
C ASP A 107 0.96 -5.88 9.61
N LYS A 108 1.59 -4.98 8.83
CA LYS A 108 2.93 -4.45 9.08
C LYS A 108 2.95 -2.95 9.35
N TYR A 109 2.02 -2.21 8.78
CA TYR A 109 2.05 -0.74 8.79
C TYR A 109 0.75 -0.16 9.30
N GLU A 110 0.89 0.83 10.18
CA GLU A 110 -0.19 1.71 10.62
C GLU A 110 -0.05 3.06 9.91
N VAL A 111 -1.15 3.57 9.38
CA VAL A 111 -1.21 4.93 8.82
C VAL A 111 -1.34 5.93 9.95
N LEU A 112 -0.37 6.81 10.11
CA LEU A 112 -0.40 7.88 11.10
C LEU A 112 -1.04 9.15 10.55
N ASP A 113 -0.85 9.40 9.24
CA ASP A 113 -1.37 10.56 8.56
C ASP A 113 -1.36 10.31 7.05
N SER A 114 -2.32 10.89 6.32
CA SER A 114 -2.41 10.76 4.87
C SER A 114 -3.27 11.84 4.27
N ASN A 115 -2.99 12.23 3.03
CA ASN A 115 -3.84 13.12 2.27
C ASN A 115 -3.63 12.89 0.76
N THR A 116 -4.58 13.40 -0.03
CA THR A 116 -4.45 13.57 -1.47
C THR A 116 -4.55 15.06 -1.76
N PHE A 117 -3.64 15.58 -2.58
CA PHE A 117 -3.63 16.96 -3.02
C PHE A 117 -3.60 17.07 -4.54
N TRP A 118 -4.05 18.20 -5.06
CA TRP A 118 -4.13 18.48 -6.49
C TRP A 118 -2.86 19.19 -6.95
N LEU A 119 -2.32 18.76 -8.09
CA LEU A 119 -1.18 19.40 -8.73
C LEU A 119 -1.67 20.62 -9.50
N ALA A 120 -1.93 21.69 -8.75
CA ALA A 120 -2.46 22.96 -9.20
C ALA A 120 -1.88 24.09 -8.34
N GLU A 121 -2.13 25.36 -8.70
CA GLU A 121 -1.70 26.53 -7.95
C GLU A 121 -2.14 26.51 -6.50
N ASN A 122 -3.36 26.01 -6.25
CA ASN A 122 -3.86 25.72 -4.91
C ASN A 122 -4.07 24.21 -4.77
N PRO A 123 -3.22 23.49 -4.01
CA PRO A 123 -3.28 22.05 -3.88
C PRO A 123 -4.54 21.52 -3.18
N ASP A 124 -5.27 22.37 -2.47
CA ASP A 124 -6.52 21.99 -1.77
C ASP A 124 -7.76 22.15 -2.67
N SER A 125 -7.60 22.66 -3.89
CA SER A 125 -8.70 22.88 -4.83
C SER A 125 -9.07 21.60 -5.56
N VAL A 126 -10.06 20.90 -5.04
CA VAL A 126 -10.59 19.65 -5.58
C VAL A 126 -11.04 19.83 -7.04
N GLY A 127 -10.59 18.91 -7.91
CA GLY A 127 -10.94 18.91 -9.33
C GLY A 127 -10.26 20.01 -10.15
N MET A 128 -9.37 20.81 -9.55
CA MET A 128 -8.66 21.86 -10.27
C MET A 128 -7.55 21.28 -11.15
N MET A 129 -7.50 21.76 -12.37
CA MET A 129 -6.41 21.52 -13.31
C MET A 129 -5.42 22.67 -13.17
N GLY A 130 -4.14 22.35 -12.92
CA GLY A 130 -3.11 23.35 -12.70
C GLY A 130 -2.20 23.54 -13.91
N TRP A 131 -1.60 24.73 -13.98
CA TRP A 131 -0.59 25.14 -14.95
C TRP A 131 -1.00 24.82 -16.41
N ASP A 132 -0.18 24.06 -17.12
CA ASP A 132 -0.38 23.63 -18.52
C ASP A 132 -0.86 22.17 -18.63
N ALA A 133 -1.37 21.58 -17.52
CA ALA A 133 -1.88 20.23 -17.53
C ALA A 133 -3.12 20.09 -18.41
N VAL A 134 -3.21 19.00 -19.17
CA VAL A 134 -4.37 18.71 -20.05
C VAL A 134 -5.51 17.97 -19.31
N CYS A 135 -5.29 17.59 -18.06
CA CYS A 135 -6.30 16.99 -17.18
C CYS A 135 -5.90 17.19 -15.72
N VAL A 136 -6.86 17.00 -14.83
CA VAL A 136 -6.63 17.03 -13.37
C VAL A 136 -5.57 16.02 -12.96
N ARG A 137 -4.63 16.44 -12.13
CA ARG A 137 -3.56 15.60 -11.58
C ARG A 137 -3.57 15.67 -10.07
N ILE A 138 -3.33 14.54 -9.43
CA ILE A 138 -3.28 14.42 -7.97
C ILE A 138 -2.05 13.64 -7.54
N ALA A 139 -1.66 13.83 -6.29
CA ALA A 139 -0.71 12.96 -5.60
C ALA A 139 -1.25 12.59 -4.22
N THR A 140 -1.16 11.32 -3.87
CA THR A 140 -1.51 10.79 -2.55
C THR A 140 -0.25 10.48 -1.77
N TRP A 141 -0.21 10.89 -0.51
CA TRP A 141 0.88 10.58 0.41
C TRP A 141 0.37 9.98 1.70
N ALA A 142 1.22 9.25 2.38
CA ALA A 142 0.94 8.73 3.70
C ALA A 142 2.20 8.66 4.56
N LYS A 143 2.01 8.84 5.86
CA LYS A 143 3.02 8.61 6.90
C LYS A 143 2.69 7.31 7.60
N PHE A 144 3.63 6.38 7.54
CA PHE A 144 3.47 5.06 8.15
C PHE A 144 4.32 4.89 9.40
N ARG A 145 3.83 4.03 10.29
CA ARG A 145 4.61 3.41 11.38
C ARG A 145 4.64 1.90 11.12
N GLU A 146 5.84 1.29 11.21
CA GLU A 146 6.07 -0.16 11.22
C GLU A 146 5.81 -0.72 12.62
#